data_47edaf694f421cfa342091f20f227ced
#
_entry.id   47edaf694f421cfa342091f20f227ced
#
_cell.length_a   1.000
_cell.length_b   1.000
_cell.length_c   1.000
_cell.angle_alpha   90.00
_cell.angle_beta   90.00
_cell.angle_gamma   90.00
#
_symmetry.space_group_name_H-M   'P 1'
#
loop_
_entity.id
_entity.type
_entity.pdbx_description
1 polymer ?
#
loop_
_entity_poly.entity_id
_entity_poly.type
_entity_poly.pdbx_seq_one_letter_code
_entity_poly.pdbx_strand_id
1 'polypeptide(L)' 'MVIISQKAIHDFATKYPLSADALNRWSKVASEANWSNFLEVKRTFNATDYIGNDRYVFDIGGNKYRLVAMIHFNI' A
#
# COMPACT_ATOMS: atom_id res chain seq x y z
N MET A 1 -11.61 0.44 6.76
CA MET A 1 -10.65 0.24 5.66
C MET A 1 -9.67 -0.86 6.03
N VAL A 2 -9.55 -1.85 5.20
CA VAL A 2 -8.60 -2.95 5.42
C VAL A 2 -7.61 -2.94 4.27
N ILE A 3 -6.31 -2.96 4.63
CA ILE A 3 -5.25 -2.99 3.66
C ILE A 3 -4.53 -4.32 3.82
N ILE A 4 -3.31 -4.44 3.36
CA ILE A 4 -2.53 -5.66 3.48
C ILE A 4 -2.23 -5.96 4.97
N SER A 5 -2.14 -7.24 5.34
CA SER A 5 -1.84 -7.61 6.72
C SER A 5 -0.39 -7.30 7.08
N GLN A 6 -0.13 -7.06 8.38
CA GLN A 6 1.22 -6.81 8.87
C GLN A 6 2.15 -8.01 8.60
N LYS A 7 1.58 -9.22 8.64
CA LYS A 7 2.36 -10.42 8.33
C LYS A 7 2.86 -10.39 6.88
N ALA A 8 1.99 -10.01 5.94
CA ALA A 8 2.38 -9.94 4.52
C ALA A 8 3.48 -8.89 4.32
N ILE A 9 3.39 -7.75 5.00
CA ILE A 9 4.41 -6.70 4.94
C ILE A 9 5.73 -7.22 5.50
N HIS A 10 5.69 -7.90 6.63
CA HIS A 10 6.88 -8.47 7.25
C HIS A 10 7.54 -9.51 6.33
N ASP A 11 6.73 -10.40 5.74
CA ASP A 11 7.24 -11.43 4.84
C ASP A 11 7.91 -10.82 3.62
N PHE A 12 7.30 -9.78 3.04
CA PHE A 12 7.89 -9.08 1.90
C PHE A 12 9.20 -8.41 2.28
N ALA A 13 9.25 -7.72 3.43
CA ALA A 13 10.46 -7.05 3.90
C ALA A 13 11.57 -8.04 4.21
N THR A 14 11.23 -9.23 4.70
CA THR A 14 12.22 -10.29 4.95
C THR A 14 12.81 -10.80 3.64
N LYS A 15 11.99 -10.97 2.61
CA LYS A 15 12.43 -11.42 1.30
C LYS A 15 13.24 -10.35 0.56
N TYR A 16 12.86 -9.09 0.74
CA TYR A 16 13.51 -7.94 0.09
C TYR A 16 13.93 -6.92 1.16
N PRO A 17 15.04 -7.15 1.88
CA PRO A 17 15.40 -6.30 3.02
C PRO A 17 15.57 -4.83 2.68
N LEU A 18 15.98 -4.51 1.44
CA LEU A 18 16.15 -3.12 1.02
C LEU A 18 14.82 -2.37 0.90
N SER A 19 13.70 -3.09 0.88
CA SER A 19 12.38 -2.47 0.83
C SER A 19 11.81 -2.16 2.21
N ALA A 20 12.46 -2.60 3.29
CA ALA A 20 11.88 -2.55 4.63
C ALA A 20 11.50 -1.13 5.06
N ASP A 21 12.41 -0.16 4.88
CA ASP A 21 12.14 1.23 5.27
C ASP A 21 10.97 1.82 4.48
N ALA A 22 10.95 1.60 3.16
CA ALA A 22 9.89 2.12 2.31
C ALA A 22 8.54 1.47 2.64
N LEU A 23 8.54 0.16 2.91
CA LEU A 23 7.33 -0.56 3.29
C LEU A 23 6.80 -0.10 4.65
N ASN A 24 7.68 0.09 5.62
CA ASN A 24 7.28 0.55 6.94
C ASN A 24 6.67 1.95 6.86
N ARG A 25 7.25 2.82 6.06
CA ARG A 25 6.72 4.17 5.83
C ARG A 25 5.35 4.09 5.16
N TRP A 26 5.22 3.27 4.12
CA TRP A 26 3.95 3.06 3.43
C TRP A 26 2.89 2.55 4.40
N SER A 27 3.24 1.55 5.19
CA SER A 27 2.31 0.94 6.15
C SER A 27 1.84 1.97 7.19
N LYS A 28 2.75 2.79 7.69
CA LYS A 28 2.40 3.81 8.67
C LYS A 28 1.45 4.85 8.07
N VAL A 29 1.77 5.36 6.89
CA VAL A 29 0.92 6.35 6.22
C VAL A 29 -0.44 5.74 5.91
N ALA A 30 -0.47 4.52 5.39
CA ALA A 30 -1.71 3.85 5.04
C ALA A 30 -2.59 3.57 6.27
N SER A 31 -1.98 3.17 7.39
CA SER A 31 -2.73 2.87 8.60
C SER A 31 -3.33 4.13 9.24
N GLU A 32 -2.70 5.26 9.07
CA GLU A 32 -3.18 6.54 9.59
C GLU A 32 -4.16 7.22 8.65
N ALA A 33 -4.21 6.81 7.39
CA ALA A 33 -5.09 7.41 6.40
C ALA A 33 -6.53 6.95 6.61
N ASN A 34 -7.47 7.82 6.24
CA ASN A 34 -8.89 7.51 6.33
C ASN A 34 -9.51 7.75 4.95
N TRP A 35 -9.13 6.90 4.01
CA TRP A 35 -9.58 7.03 2.62
C TRP A 35 -11.02 6.58 2.48
N SER A 36 -11.82 7.39 1.77
CA SER A 36 -13.20 7.06 1.43
C SER A 36 -13.35 6.56 -0.01
N ASN A 37 -12.37 6.83 -0.85
CA ASN A 37 -12.40 6.43 -2.25
C ASN A 37 -10.99 6.44 -2.85
N PHE A 38 -10.88 5.98 -4.09
CA PHE A 38 -9.60 5.90 -4.78
C PHE A 38 -8.94 7.27 -4.98
N LEU A 39 -9.71 8.31 -5.20
CA LEU A 39 -9.15 9.64 -5.39
C LEU A 39 -8.32 10.09 -4.18
N GLU A 40 -8.81 9.78 -2.98
CA GLU A 40 -8.08 10.10 -1.76
C GLU A 40 -6.80 9.28 -1.63
N VAL A 41 -6.82 8.01 -2.03
CA VAL A 41 -5.61 7.17 -2.09
C VAL A 41 -4.58 7.80 -3.02
N LYS A 42 -5.02 8.24 -4.19
CA LYS A 42 -4.16 8.89 -5.19
C LYS A 42 -3.52 10.17 -4.65
N ARG A 43 -4.23 10.93 -3.84
CA ARG A 43 -3.70 12.14 -3.24
C ARG A 43 -2.56 11.85 -2.25
N THR A 44 -2.64 10.71 -1.57
CA THR A 44 -1.61 10.29 -0.63
C THR A 44 -0.45 9.62 -1.35
N PHE A 45 -0.75 8.74 -2.30
CA PHE A 45 0.24 7.99 -3.07
C PHE A 45 -0.03 8.18 -4.56
N ASN A 46 0.66 9.12 -5.19
CA ASN A 46 0.41 9.49 -6.60
C ASN A 46 0.58 8.32 -7.57
N ALA A 47 1.48 7.40 -7.26
CA ALA A 47 1.81 6.29 -8.15
C ALA A 47 0.99 5.04 -7.89
N THR A 48 -0.26 5.21 -7.42
CA THR A 48 -1.16 4.11 -7.16
C THR A 48 -2.03 3.84 -8.38
N ASP A 49 -2.14 2.56 -8.75
CA ASP A 49 -3.01 2.13 -9.86
C ASP A 49 -4.08 1.17 -9.34
N TYR A 50 -5.28 1.30 -9.88
CA TYR A 50 -6.37 0.37 -9.60
C TYR A 50 -6.39 -0.73 -10.66
N ILE A 51 -6.39 -2.00 -10.22
CA ILE A 51 -6.35 -3.14 -11.13
C ILE A 51 -7.62 -4.02 -11.09
N GLY A 52 -8.66 -3.55 -10.42
CA GLY A 52 -9.93 -4.28 -10.31
C GLY A 52 -10.04 -5.11 -9.03
N ASN A 53 -11.25 -5.53 -8.69
CA ASN A 53 -11.54 -6.37 -7.52
C ASN A 53 -10.98 -5.80 -6.22
N ASP A 54 -11.09 -4.48 -6.02
CA ASP A 54 -10.59 -3.78 -4.84
C ASP A 54 -9.07 -3.89 -4.65
N ARG A 55 -8.33 -4.23 -5.72
CA ARG A 55 -6.88 -4.35 -5.68
C ARG A 55 -6.22 -3.10 -6.22
N TYR A 56 -5.18 -2.68 -5.54
CA TYR A 56 -4.42 -1.48 -5.88
C TYR A 56 -2.94 -1.80 -5.87
N VAL A 57 -2.21 -1.25 -6.83
CA VAL A 57 -0.76 -1.41 -6.94
C VAL A 57 -0.10 -0.14 -6.45
N PHE A 58 0.80 -0.29 -5.49
CA PHE A 58 1.60 0.82 -4.94
C PHE A 58 3.06 0.62 -5.32
N ASP A 59 3.69 1.69 -5.81
CA ASP A 59 5.12 1.67 -6.05
C ASP A 59 5.85 1.94 -4.74
N ILE A 60 6.74 1.05 -4.38
CA ILE A 60 7.49 1.10 -3.13
C ILE A 60 8.97 1.31 -3.47
N GLY A 61 9.62 2.22 -2.73
CA GLY A 61 11.04 2.46 -2.91
C GLY A 61 11.41 3.06 -4.26
N GLY A 62 10.62 4.02 -4.74
CA GLY A 62 10.92 4.72 -5.97
C GLY A 62 10.87 3.82 -7.21
N ASN A 63 9.81 3.04 -7.34
CA ASN A 63 9.55 2.11 -8.44
C ASN A 63 10.40 0.85 -8.43
N LYS A 64 11.14 0.60 -7.38
CA LYS A 64 11.93 -0.64 -7.28
C LYS A 64 11.06 -1.85 -6.99
N TYR A 65 9.98 -1.65 -6.24
CA TYR A 65 9.09 -2.72 -5.83
C TYR A 65 7.65 -2.30 -6.06
N ARG A 66 6.79 -3.28 -6.31
CA ARG A 66 5.36 -3.06 -6.43
C ARG A 66 4.64 -3.89 -5.40
N LEU A 67 3.76 -3.24 -4.65
CA LEU A 67 2.94 -3.89 -3.64
C LEU A 67 1.49 -3.90 -4.12
N VAL A 68 0.88 -5.08 -4.16
CA VAL A 68 -0.55 -5.20 -4.44
C VAL A 68 -1.26 -5.32 -3.12
N ALA A 69 -2.18 -4.40 -2.86
CA ALA A 69 -2.95 -4.39 -1.63
C ALA A 69 -4.43 -4.31 -1.94
N MET A 70 -5.23 -4.99 -1.13
CA MET A 70 -6.68 -4.92 -1.23
C MET A 70 -7.19 -3.85 -0.28
N ILE A 71 -8.00 -2.93 -0.79
CA ILE A 71 -8.56 -1.85 0.02
C ILE A 71 -10.07 -1.89 -0.05
N HIS A 72 -10.71 -1.95 1.12
CA HIS A 72 -12.15 -1.83 1.25
C HIS A 72 -12.45 -0.49 1.91
N PHE A 73 -13.07 0.41 1.17
CA PHE A 73 -13.37 1.73 1.68
C PHE A 73 -14.58 1.69 2.61
N ASN A 74 -14.50 2.45 3.70
CA ASN A 74 -15.65 2.67 4.56
C ASN A 74 -16.55 3.70 3.90
N ILE A 75 -17.78 3.29 3.65
CA ILE A 75 -18.77 4.14 3.00
C ILE A 75 -19.80 4.62 4.04
#